data_a88f479174b4a9d4884866a26fd3f2aa
#
_entry.id   a88f479174b4a9d4884866a26fd3f2aa
#
_cell.length_a   1.000
_cell.length_b   1.000
_cell.length_c   1.000
_cell.angle_alpha   90.00
_cell.angle_beta   90.00
_cell.angle_gamma   90.00
#
_symmetry.space_group_name_H-M   'P 1'
#
loop_
_entity.id
_entity.type
_entity.pdbx_description
1 polymer ?
#
loop_
_entity_poly.entity_id
_entity_poly.type
_entity_poly.pdbx_seq_one_letter_code
_entity_poly.pdbx_strand_id
1 'polypeptide(L)'
;DSLTVDESHEFKNLSFTTKHSRVAGLGNQSEVQKTSNLLSYVRYLQGIHKGDKGVTFASGTTISNSITELYLLFKYLRPTMLKEKGMNNFDQWARVFARKTNEYEESVTGMIKQKERFRYFVKVPELAKMYNDITNYADFNTFKINRPQAKTNLIAIEPYKEQLEYFEKIKRFGETKNLNELSGKAVNADRNVSKAVGLICTNLGKKASLSLKLIDPNYPDHPKDKIHTMASYVLDYHLKYDADRGTQLIFCDQGVPGSAN
;
A
#
# COMPACT_ATOMS: atom_id res chain seq x y z
N ASP A 1 -11.23 -22.97 21.96
CA ASP A 1 -10.45 -21.73 21.77
C ASP A 1 -10.53 -21.29 20.32
N SER A 2 -10.63 -19.96 20.09
CA SER A 2 -10.67 -19.37 18.76
C SER A 2 -9.88 -18.06 18.75
N LEU A 3 -9.43 -17.65 17.56
CA LEU A 3 -8.72 -16.40 17.33
C LEU A 3 -9.47 -15.57 16.28
N THR A 4 -9.82 -14.34 16.63
CA THR A 4 -10.31 -13.35 15.65
C THR A 4 -9.25 -12.27 15.47
N VAL A 5 -8.88 -12.00 14.22
CA VAL A 5 -7.89 -10.99 13.83
C VAL A 5 -8.61 -9.90 13.06
N ASP A 6 -8.75 -8.74 13.67
CA ASP A 6 -9.25 -7.54 13.01
C ASP A 6 -8.13 -6.86 12.22
N GLU A 7 -8.49 -6.15 11.16
CA GLU A 7 -7.55 -5.54 10.20
C GLU A 7 -6.48 -6.51 9.71
N SER A 8 -6.90 -7.73 9.38
CA SER A 8 -6.03 -8.84 9.01
C SER A 8 -5.13 -8.54 7.80
N HIS A 9 -5.45 -7.53 7.01
CA HIS A 9 -4.60 -7.04 5.92
C HIS A 9 -3.23 -6.53 6.41
N GLU A 10 -3.08 -6.17 7.68
CA GLU A 10 -1.79 -5.84 8.29
C GLU A 10 -0.82 -7.04 8.37
N PHE A 11 -1.31 -8.25 8.21
CA PHE A 11 -0.54 -9.50 8.24
C PHE A 11 -0.31 -10.12 6.85
N LYS A 12 -0.58 -9.39 5.78
CA LYS A 12 -0.43 -9.86 4.40
C LYS A 12 1.00 -10.12 3.94
N ASN A 13 2.01 -9.61 4.67
CA ASN A 13 3.43 -9.76 4.34
C ASN A 13 4.06 -11.02 4.97
N LEU A 14 3.32 -12.14 4.98
CA LEU A 14 3.87 -13.42 5.38
C LEU A 14 4.92 -13.89 4.38
N SER A 15 6.04 -14.39 4.88
CA SER A 15 7.12 -14.90 4.02
C SER A 15 6.67 -16.11 3.19
N PHE A 16 7.16 -16.18 1.97
CA PHE A 16 6.95 -17.30 1.07
C PHE A 16 8.16 -17.48 0.14
N THR A 17 8.38 -18.71 -0.29
CA THR A 17 9.46 -19.05 -1.21
C THR A 17 8.94 -19.10 -2.64
N THR A 18 9.68 -18.53 -3.58
CA THR A 18 9.36 -18.57 -5.01
C THR A 18 10.63 -18.57 -5.86
N LYS A 19 10.57 -19.19 -7.03
CA LYS A 19 11.62 -19.13 -8.05
C LYS A 19 11.59 -17.82 -8.85
N HIS A 20 10.54 -17.00 -8.68
CA HIS A 20 10.34 -15.76 -9.42
C HIS A 20 11.02 -14.57 -8.73
N SER A 21 12.33 -14.41 -8.88
CA SER A 21 13.12 -13.41 -8.14
C SER A 21 13.02 -11.97 -8.66
N ARG A 22 12.48 -11.75 -9.87
CA ARG A 22 12.47 -10.42 -10.55
C ARG A 22 11.13 -10.06 -11.18
N VAL A 23 10.07 -10.71 -10.77
CA VAL A 23 8.73 -10.48 -11.31
C VAL A 23 8.02 -9.42 -10.47
N ALA A 24 7.52 -8.36 -11.10
CA ALA A 24 6.69 -7.37 -10.41
C ALA A 24 5.30 -7.94 -10.06
N GLY A 25 4.64 -7.37 -9.07
CA GLY A 25 3.35 -7.86 -8.57
C GLY A 25 3.45 -9.00 -7.55
N LEU A 26 4.67 -9.38 -7.16
CA LEU A 26 4.91 -10.22 -5.99
C LEU A 26 4.95 -9.35 -4.73
N GLY A 27 4.37 -9.83 -3.64
CA GLY A 27 4.50 -9.21 -2.33
C GLY A 27 5.91 -9.31 -1.78
N ASN A 28 6.14 -8.68 -0.64
CA ASN A 28 7.42 -8.78 0.05
C ASN A 28 7.69 -10.23 0.46
N GLN A 29 8.86 -10.74 0.10
CA GLN A 29 9.30 -12.09 0.43
C GLN A 29 10.06 -12.15 1.76
N SER A 30 10.44 -11.01 2.31
CA SER A 30 11.17 -10.94 3.59
C SER A 30 10.25 -11.34 4.73
N GLU A 31 10.82 -12.08 5.67
CA GLU A 31 10.12 -12.46 6.87
C GLU A 31 9.85 -11.24 7.76
N VAL A 32 8.61 -11.11 8.21
CA VAL A 32 8.19 -10.10 9.18
C VAL A 32 7.76 -10.82 10.45
N GLN A 33 8.42 -10.52 11.57
CA GLN A 33 8.23 -11.23 12.84
C GLN A 33 6.75 -11.34 13.25
N LYS A 34 5.96 -10.27 13.10
CA LYS A 34 4.53 -10.28 13.46
C LYS A 34 3.72 -11.29 12.66
N THR A 35 4.04 -11.49 11.38
CA THR A 35 3.30 -12.42 10.50
C THR A 35 3.67 -13.87 10.77
N SER A 36 4.93 -14.14 11.08
CA SER A 36 5.40 -15.48 11.47
C SER A 36 4.84 -15.87 12.81
N ASN A 37 4.78 -14.97 13.77
CA ASN A 37 4.15 -15.20 15.07
C ASN A 37 2.65 -15.53 14.89
N LEU A 38 1.92 -14.73 14.11
CA LEU A 38 0.50 -15.00 13.83
C LEU A 38 0.33 -16.39 13.20
N LEU A 39 1.17 -16.74 12.22
CA LEU A 39 1.08 -18.07 11.59
C LEU A 39 1.25 -19.20 12.61
N SER A 40 2.15 -19.06 13.57
CA SER A 40 2.38 -20.04 14.62
C SER A 40 1.13 -20.23 15.49
N TYR A 41 0.47 -19.14 15.91
CA TYR A 41 -0.80 -19.22 16.64
C TYR A 41 -1.91 -19.86 15.81
N VAL A 42 -2.03 -19.47 14.54
CA VAL A 42 -3.01 -20.06 13.63
C VAL A 42 -2.80 -21.58 13.50
N ARG A 43 -1.55 -22.03 13.31
CA ARG A 43 -1.22 -23.47 13.21
C ARG A 43 -1.51 -24.24 14.50
N TYR A 44 -1.23 -23.63 15.63
CA TYR A 44 -1.54 -24.23 16.94
C TYR A 44 -3.05 -24.46 17.08
N LEU A 45 -3.90 -23.46 16.78
CA LEU A 45 -5.35 -23.61 16.86
C LEU A 45 -5.89 -24.63 15.85
N GLN A 46 -5.39 -24.60 14.61
CA GLN A 46 -5.76 -25.58 13.59
C GLN A 46 -5.37 -27.02 14.00
N GLY A 47 -4.28 -27.18 14.73
CA GLY A 47 -3.88 -28.46 15.33
C GLY A 47 -4.87 -28.94 16.39
N ILE A 48 -5.30 -28.06 17.29
CA ILE A 48 -6.32 -28.37 18.32
C ILE A 48 -7.64 -28.80 17.66
N HIS A 49 -8.09 -28.06 16.65
CA HIS A 49 -9.36 -28.31 15.96
C HIS A 49 -9.27 -29.41 14.89
N LYS A 50 -8.10 -29.98 14.67
CA LYS A 50 -7.83 -31.03 13.67
C LYS A 50 -8.31 -30.67 12.27
N GLY A 51 -8.05 -29.43 11.84
CA GLY A 51 -8.43 -28.93 10.51
C GLY A 51 -8.30 -27.42 10.37
N ASP A 52 -8.70 -26.91 9.22
CA ASP A 52 -8.63 -25.49 8.84
C ASP A 52 -9.71 -24.66 9.57
N LYS A 53 -9.71 -24.68 10.90
CA LYS A 53 -10.73 -24.11 11.78
C LYS A 53 -10.12 -23.34 12.95
N GLY A 54 -10.97 -22.59 13.69
CA GLY A 54 -10.59 -21.90 14.92
C GLY A 54 -10.02 -20.50 14.71
N VAL A 55 -9.97 -20.01 13.46
CA VAL A 55 -9.43 -18.67 13.17
C VAL A 55 -10.35 -17.92 12.23
N THR A 56 -10.62 -16.65 12.57
CA THR A 56 -11.40 -15.72 11.76
C THR A 56 -10.58 -14.46 11.47
N PHE A 57 -10.51 -14.08 10.21
CA PHE A 57 -9.88 -12.83 9.76
C PHE A 57 -10.97 -11.85 9.35
N ALA A 58 -10.95 -10.63 9.90
CA ALA A 58 -11.79 -9.52 9.49
C ALA A 58 -10.95 -8.45 8.79
N SER A 59 -11.42 -7.92 7.69
CA SER A 59 -10.77 -6.81 6.97
C SER A 59 -11.72 -6.17 5.97
N GLY A 60 -11.67 -4.85 5.84
CA GLY A 60 -12.33 -4.12 4.75
C GLY A 60 -11.60 -4.24 3.40
N THR A 61 -10.35 -4.74 3.38
CA THR A 61 -9.51 -4.83 2.18
C THR A 61 -8.75 -6.15 2.16
N THR A 62 -9.29 -7.16 1.54
CA THR A 62 -8.68 -8.50 1.52
C THR A 62 -7.49 -8.59 0.57
N ILE A 63 -7.57 -7.98 -0.60
CA ILE A 63 -6.52 -7.93 -1.63
C ILE A 63 -6.33 -6.48 -2.04
N SER A 64 -5.11 -5.95 -1.93
CA SER A 64 -4.81 -4.56 -2.24
C SER A 64 -3.80 -4.37 -3.37
N ASN A 65 -2.64 -5.02 -3.29
CA ASN A 65 -1.50 -4.68 -4.13
C ASN A 65 -0.89 -5.85 -4.91
N SER A 66 -1.14 -7.08 -4.49
CA SER A 66 -0.44 -8.24 -5.04
C SER A 66 -1.32 -9.48 -5.08
N ILE A 67 -1.20 -10.25 -6.16
CA ILE A 67 -1.88 -11.53 -6.26
C ILE A 67 -1.37 -12.54 -5.22
N THR A 68 -0.19 -12.32 -4.64
CA THR A 68 0.35 -13.16 -3.57
C THR A 68 -0.47 -13.06 -2.29
N GLU A 69 -1.16 -11.93 -2.07
CA GLU A 69 -1.96 -11.70 -0.86
C GLU A 69 -3.06 -12.76 -0.71
N LEU A 70 -3.71 -13.13 -1.82
CA LEU A 70 -4.73 -14.17 -1.80
C LEU A 70 -4.15 -15.56 -1.49
N TYR A 71 -2.99 -15.89 -2.07
CA TYR A 71 -2.29 -17.13 -1.72
C TYR A 71 -1.92 -17.18 -0.23
N LEU A 72 -1.43 -16.05 0.32
CA LEU A 72 -1.04 -15.96 1.72
C LEU A 72 -2.25 -16.06 2.66
N LEU A 73 -3.40 -15.50 2.26
CA LEU A 73 -4.65 -15.70 2.97
C LEU A 73 -5.01 -17.19 3.05
N PHE A 74 -4.97 -17.91 1.94
CA PHE A 74 -5.18 -19.35 1.95
C PHE A 74 -4.11 -20.11 2.74
N LYS A 75 -2.87 -19.64 2.71
CA LYS A 75 -1.79 -20.21 3.53
C LYS A 75 -2.09 -20.09 5.02
N TYR A 76 -2.73 -19.02 5.49
CA TYR A 76 -3.21 -18.91 6.87
C TYR A 76 -4.42 -19.82 7.12
N LEU A 77 -5.48 -19.69 6.32
CA LEU A 77 -6.81 -20.17 6.65
C LEU A 77 -7.13 -21.56 6.09
N ARG A 78 -6.46 -21.99 5.00
CA ARG A 78 -6.78 -23.23 4.27
C ARG A 78 -5.54 -24.06 3.89
N PRO A 79 -4.62 -24.31 4.83
CA PRO A 79 -3.41 -25.09 4.52
C PRO A 79 -3.70 -26.52 4.08
N THR A 80 -4.71 -27.17 4.65
CA THR A 80 -5.10 -28.54 4.28
C THR A 80 -5.61 -28.58 2.85
N MET A 81 -6.48 -27.68 2.48
CA MET A 81 -6.98 -27.54 1.10
C MET A 81 -5.85 -27.27 0.10
N LEU A 82 -4.90 -26.39 0.42
CA LEU A 82 -3.74 -26.15 -0.44
C LEU A 82 -2.90 -27.42 -0.63
N LYS A 83 -2.73 -28.21 0.42
CA LYS A 83 -2.00 -29.48 0.37
C LYS A 83 -2.72 -30.52 -0.50
N GLU A 84 -4.02 -30.71 -0.30
CA GLU A 84 -4.84 -31.65 -1.06
C GLU A 84 -4.86 -31.34 -2.56
N LYS A 85 -4.82 -30.04 -2.90
CA LYS A 85 -4.77 -29.58 -4.30
C LYS A 85 -3.36 -29.51 -4.90
N GLY A 86 -2.32 -29.91 -4.16
CA GLY A 86 -0.94 -29.84 -4.62
C GLY A 86 -0.41 -28.42 -4.81
N MET A 87 -0.90 -27.45 -4.04
CA MET A 87 -0.56 -26.02 -4.12
C MET A 87 0.12 -25.51 -2.84
N ASN A 88 0.99 -26.33 -2.24
CA ASN A 88 1.66 -26.03 -0.97
C ASN A 88 2.58 -24.81 -1.02
N ASN A 89 3.13 -24.49 -2.18
CA ASN A 89 4.00 -23.34 -2.36
C ASN A 89 3.41 -22.37 -3.40
N PHE A 90 3.89 -21.14 -3.36
CA PHE A 90 3.39 -20.09 -4.24
C PHE A 90 3.53 -20.44 -5.73
N ASP A 91 4.63 -21.04 -6.15
CA ASP A 91 4.88 -21.34 -7.56
C ASP A 91 3.87 -22.35 -8.13
N GLN A 92 3.46 -23.34 -7.33
CA GLN A 92 2.41 -24.29 -7.70
C GLN A 92 1.05 -23.59 -7.82
N TRP A 93 0.69 -22.76 -6.85
CA TRP A 93 -0.53 -21.97 -6.88
C TRP A 93 -0.56 -20.98 -8.05
N ALA A 94 0.54 -20.26 -8.25
CA ALA A 94 0.67 -19.27 -9.33
C ALA A 94 0.57 -19.91 -10.72
N ARG A 95 1.08 -21.12 -10.90
CA ARG A 95 0.93 -21.88 -12.16
C ARG A 95 -0.54 -22.12 -12.53
N VAL A 96 -1.41 -22.27 -11.54
CA VAL A 96 -2.84 -22.53 -11.75
C VAL A 96 -3.63 -21.23 -11.90
N PHE A 97 -3.34 -20.22 -11.09
CA PHE A 97 -4.21 -19.05 -10.93
C PHE A 97 -3.61 -17.71 -11.35
N ALA A 98 -2.33 -17.66 -11.68
CA ALA A 98 -1.66 -16.41 -12.01
C ALA A 98 -1.09 -16.43 -13.44
N ARG A 99 -1.25 -15.33 -14.16
CA ARG A 99 -0.66 -15.14 -15.48
C ARG A 99 0.37 -14.03 -15.44
N LYS A 100 1.56 -14.32 -15.96
CA LYS A 100 2.59 -13.34 -16.18
C LYS A 100 2.40 -12.62 -17.51
N THR A 101 2.69 -11.35 -17.53
CA THR A 101 2.71 -10.51 -18.72
C THR A 101 3.99 -9.69 -18.74
N ASN A 102 4.48 -9.40 -19.95
CA ASN A 102 5.55 -8.43 -20.16
C ASN A 102 4.90 -7.09 -20.51
N GLU A 103 5.10 -6.10 -19.68
CA GLU A 103 4.51 -4.78 -19.84
C GLU A 103 5.59 -3.71 -19.87
N TYR A 104 5.31 -2.66 -20.62
CA TYR A 104 6.13 -1.45 -20.64
C TYR A 104 5.60 -0.52 -19.54
N GLU A 105 6.45 -0.19 -18.60
CA GLU A 105 6.15 0.74 -17.52
C GLU A 105 7.04 1.97 -17.64
N GLU A 106 6.43 3.14 -17.51
CA GLU A 106 7.17 4.37 -17.36
C GLU A 106 7.77 4.43 -15.95
N SER A 107 9.08 4.64 -15.89
CA SER A 107 9.78 4.86 -14.62
C SER A 107 9.50 6.27 -14.10
N VAL A 108 9.80 6.53 -12.83
CA VAL A 108 9.68 7.87 -12.20
C VAL A 108 10.47 8.94 -12.96
N THR A 109 11.41 8.55 -13.81
CA THR A 109 12.24 9.41 -14.63
C THR A 109 11.77 9.53 -16.08
N GLY A 110 10.58 9.04 -16.42
CA GLY A 110 10.03 9.07 -17.76
C GLY A 110 10.59 8.00 -18.72
N MET A 111 11.55 7.17 -18.28
CA MET A 111 12.07 6.09 -19.11
C MET A 111 11.11 4.91 -19.16
N ILE A 112 10.84 4.42 -20.36
CA ILE A 112 10.05 3.21 -20.59
C ILE A 112 10.94 1.98 -20.35
N LYS A 113 10.51 1.09 -19.44
CA LYS A 113 11.19 -0.18 -19.14
C LYS A 113 10.22 -1.34 -19.27
N GLN A 114 10.67 -2.40 -19.92
CA GLN A 114 9.92 -3.65 -19.94
C GLN A 114 10.09 -4.37 -18.61
N LYS A 115 8.97 -4.80 -18.01
CA LYS A 115 8.96 -5.59 -16.79
C LYS A 115 8.03 -6.78 -16.94
N GLU A 116 8.49 -7.94 -16.49
CA GLU A 116 7.65 -9.11 -16.28
C GLU A 116 6.85 -8.89 -14.99
N ARG A 117 5.52 -9.08 -15.05
CA ARG A 117 4.61 -8.86 -13.92
C ARG A 117 3.56 -9.94 -13.83
N PHE A 118 3.23 -10.38 -12.61
CA PHE A 118 1.98 -11.06 -12.34
C PHE A 118 0.86 -10.03 -12.24
N ARG A 119 -0.02 -9.99 -13.24
CA ARG A 119 -1.08 -8.97 -13.29
C ARG A 119 -2.49 -9.56 -13.21
N TYR A 120 -2.67 -10.72 -13.81
CA TYR A 120 -4.00 -11.27 -13.98
C TYR A 120 -4.15 -12.58 -13.24
N PHE A 121 -5.32 -12.73 -12.62
CA PHE A 121 -5.79 -14.04 -12.23
C PHE A 121 -6.37 -14.77 -13.44
N VAL A 122 -6.11 -16.06 -13.51
CA VAL A 122 -6.75 -17.00 -14.43
C VAL A 122 -7.60 -17.98 -13.63
N LYS A 123 -8.53 -18.67 -14.28
CA LYS A 123 -9.49 -19.57 -13.61
C LYS A 123 -10.24 -18.87 -12.47
N VAL A 124 -10.69 -17.66 -12.74
CA VAL A 124 -11.34 -16.80 -11.75
C VAL A 124 -12.58 -17.47 -11.11
N PRO A 125 -13.44 -18.21 -11.84
CA PRO A 125 -14.58 -18.90 -11.22
C PRO A 125 -14.17 -19.91 -10.15
N GLU A 126 -13.14 -20.72 -10.41
CA GLU A 126 -12.64 -21.72 -9.46
C GLU A 126 -11.99 -21.06 -8.24
N LEU A 127 -11.23 -19.97 -8.48
CA LEU A 127 -10.60 -19.20 -7.42
C LEU A 127 -11.66 -18.50 -6.55
N ALA A 128 -12.66 -17.90 -7.17
CA ALA A 128 -13.79 -17.28 -6.47
C ALA A 128 -14.56 -18.28 -5.62
N LYS A 129 -14.78 -19.50 -6.13
CA LYS A 129 -15.41 -20.57 -5.35
C LYS A 129 -14.59 -20.89 -4.10
N MET A 130 -13.27 -21.11 -4.26
CA MET A 130 -12.37 -21.37 -3.12
C MET A 130 -12.40 -20.24 -2.09
N TYR A 131 -12.48 -19.00 -2.54
CA TYR A 131 -12.56 -17.84 -1.67
C TYR A 131 -13.91 -17.72 -0.96
N ASN A 132 -15.00 -17.89 -1.67
CA ASN A 132 -16.36 -17.83 -1.12
C ASN A 132 -16.66 -18.94 -0.12
N ASP A 133 -16.00 -20.11 -0.24
CA ASP A 133 -16.14 -21.20 0.73
C ASP A 133 -15.70 -20.83 2.16
N ILE A 134 -14.89 -19.77 2.30
CA ILE A 134 -14.35 -19.31 3.59
C ILE A 134 -14.69 -17.84 3.92
N THR A 135 -15.40 -17.15 3.03
CA THR A 135 -15.62 -15.71 3.18
C THR A 135 -17.09 -15.42 3.39
N ASN A 136 -17.39 -14.67 4.44
CA ASN A 136 -18.66 -13.99 4.59
C ASN A 136 -18.48 -12.53 4.17
N TYR A 137 -18.96 -12.19 2.97
CA TYR A 137 -18.85 -10.84 2.44
C TYR A 137 -20.12 -10.06 2.73
N ALA A 138 -19.95 -8.88 3.29
CA ALA A 138 -21.04 -7.97 3.55
C ALA A 138 -20.69 -6.57 3.01
N ASP A 139 -21.59 -6.00 2.25
CA ASP A 139 -21.51 -4.64 1.74
C ASP A 139 -22.64 -3.75 2.31
N PHE A 140 -22.66 -2.50 1.90
CA PHE A 140 -23.69 -1.55 2.35
C PHE A 140 -25.11 -1.94 1.93
N ASN A 141 -25.27 -2.69 0.84
CA ASN A 141 -26.59 -3.16 0.36
C ASN A 141 -27.08 -4.29 1.25
N THR A 142 -26.16 -5.13 1.75
CA THR A 142 -26.44 -6.22 2.67
C THR A 142 -27.10 -5.71 3.97
N PHE A 143 -26.62 -4.60 4.52
CA PHE A 143 -27.08 -4.07 5.81
C PHE A 143 -28.04 -2.90 5.70
N LYS A 144 -28.36 -2.42 4.49
CA LYS A 144 -29.25 -1.26 4.28
C LYS A 144 -28.88 -0.06 5.16
N ILE A 145 -27.59 0.18 5.33
CA ILE A 145 -27.08 1.28 6.17
C ILE A 145 -27.49 2.61 5.54
N ASN A 146 -28.25 3.41 6.28
CA ASN A 146 -28.54 4.78 5.86
C ASN A 146 -27.29 5.64 5.93
N ARG A 147 -26.77 6.07 4.79
CA ARG A 147 -25.60 6.93 4.69
C ARG A 147 -25.96 8.28 4.11
N PRO A 148 -25.32 9.36 4.61
CA PRO A 148 -25.43 10.66 3.96
C PRO A 148 -24.94 10.57 2.51
N GLN A 149 -25.55 11.33 1.63
CA GLN A 149 -25.03 11.48 0.27
C GLN A 149 -23.75 12.29 0.31
N ALA A 150 -22.66 11.72 -0.20
CA ALA A 150 -21.39 12.40 -0.30
C ALA A 150 -21.37 13.32 -1.51
N LYS A 151 -20.91 14.56 -1.31
CA LYS A 151 -20.58 15.51 -2.38
C LYS A 151 -19.07 15.65 -2.45
N THR A 152 -18.47 15.25 -3.56
CA THR A 152 -17.02 15.39 -3.77
C THR A 152 -16.72 16.74 -4.43
N ASN A 153 -15.89 17.54 -3.78
CA ASN A 153 -15.35 18.78 -4.35
C ASN A 153 -13.85 18.60 -4.56
N LEU A 154 -13.39 18.67 -5.80
CA LEU A 154 -11.98 18.64 -6.14
C LEU A 154 -11.43 20.07 -6.17
N ILE A 155 -10.40 20.33 -5.36
CA ILE A 155 -9.70 21.61 -5.31
C ILE A 155 -8.33 21.41 -5.94
N ALA A 156 -8.17 21.90 -7.17
CA ALA A 156 -6.89 21.90 -7.85
C ALA A 156 -6.07 23.13 -7.39
N ILE A 157 -4.82 22.91 -7.04
CA ILE A 157 -3.89 23.95 -6.60
C ILE A 157 -2.70 23.95 -7.55
N GLU A 158 -2.49 25.08 -8.21
CA GLU A 158 -1.35 25.25 -9.12
C GLU A 158 -0.04 25.32 -8.32
N PRO A 159 1.00 24.61 -8.77
CA PRO A 159 2.29 24.67 -8.11
C PRO A 159 2.91 26.07 -8.26
N TYR A 160 3.53 26.57 -7.21
CA TYR A 160 4.28 27.82 -7.27
C TYR A 160 5.73 27.60 -7.75
N LYS A 161 6.43 28.67 -8.08
CA LYS A 161 7.73 28.63 -8.77
C LYS A 161 8.76 27.76 -8.07
N GLU A 162 8.92 27.89 -6.76
CA GLU A 162 9.91 27.16 -5.98
C GLU A 162 9.59 25.64 -5.94
N GLN A 163 8.31 25.26 -5.96
CA GLN A 163 7.91 23.85 -6.11
C GLN A 163 8.31 23.30 -7.47
N LEU A 164 8.06 24.04 -8.54
CA LEU A 164 8.46 23.63 -9.89
C LEU A 164 9.98 23.45 -9.99
N GLU A 165 10.75 24.38 -9.45
CA GLU A 165 12.20 24.29 -9.40
C GLU A 165 12.67 23.04 -8.61
N TYR A 166 11.98 22.71 -7.51
CA TYR A 166 12.29 21.53 -6.74
C TYR A 166 11.92 20.23 -7.47
N PHE A 167 10.81 20.21 -8.20
CA PHE A 167 10.46 19.05 -9.03
C PHE A 167 11.49 18.81 -10.15
N GLU A 168 12.05 19.86 -10.73
CA GLU A 168 13.16 19.70 -11.69
C GLU A 168 14.42 19.11 -11.03
N LYS A 169 14.74 19.46 -9.78
CA LYS A 169 15.82 18.81 -9.01
C LYS A 169 15.54 17.32 -8.79
N ILE A 170 14.30 16.94 -8.41
CA ILE A 170 13.91 15.54 -8.25
C ILE A 170 14.07 14.78 -9.56
N LYS A 171 13.66 15.36 -10.68
CA LYS A 171 13.79 14.77 -12.01
C LYS A 171 15.25 14.53 -12.36
N ARG A 172 16.13 15.54 -12.23
CA ARG A 172 17.57 15.39 -12.46
C ARG A 172 18.19 14.32 -11.56
N PHE A 173 17.84 14.29 -10.28
CA PHE A 173 18.28 13.22 -9.38
C PHE A 173 17.83 11.84 -9.86
N GLY A 174 16.60 11.73 -10.33
CA GLY A 174 16.09 10.47 -10.91
C GLY A 174 16.89 9.97 -12.12
N GLU A 175 17.33 10.90 -12.96
CA GLU A 175 18.13 10.62 -14.17
C GLU A 175 19.59 10.31 -13.83
N THR A 176 20.23 11.17 -13.07
CA THR A 176 21.67 11.11 -12.75
C THR A 176 21.99 10.15 -11.61
N LYS A 177 21.02 9.88 -10.71
CA LYS A 177 21.18 9.15 -9.45
C LYS A 177 22.18 9.82 -8.50
N ASN A 178 22.45 11.11 -8.68
CA ASN A 178 23.39 11.89 -7.90
C ASN A 178 22.63 12.73 -6.85
N LEU A 179 22.85 12.44 -5.57
CA LEU A 179 22.24 13.16 -4.45
C LEU A 179 22.58 14.65 -4.42
N ASN A 180 23.67 15.07 -5.04
CA ASN A 180 24.04 16.47 -5.12
C ASN A 180 23.00 17.33 -5.85
N GLU A 181 22.22 16.73 -6.75
CA GLU A 181 21.13 17.40 -7.45
C GLU A 181 20.02 17.88 -6.48
N LEU A 182 19.85 17.18 -5.36
CA LEU A 182 18.83 17.49 -4.34
C LEU A 182 19.33 18.52 -3.32
N SER A 183 20.56 18.33 -2.84
CA SER A 183 21.09 19.07 -1.68
C SER A 183 21.89 20.29 -2.05
N GLY A 184 22.37 20.40 -3.29
CA GLY A 184 23.36 21.40 -3.69
C GLY A 184 24.73 21.29 -2.99
N LYS A 185 24.93 20.26 -2.16
CA LYS A 185 26.17 19.94 -1.44
C LYS A 185 26.68 18.57 -1.84
N ALA A 186 27.98 18.39 -1.87
CA ALA A 186 28.59 17.09 -2.15
C ALA A 186 28.23 16.09 -1.02
N VAL A 187 27.41 15.12 -1.36
CA VAL A 187 27.06 14.00 -0.46
C VAL A 187 27.68 12.73 -1.05
N ASN A 188 28.46 12.01 -0.24
CA ASN A 188 29.00 10.71 -0.66
C ASN A 188 27.83 9.75 -0.91
N ALA A 189 27.65 9.37 -2.19
CA ALA A 189 26.58 8.46 -2.60
C ALA A 189 26.83 7.04 -2.06
N ASP A 190 26.02 6.59 -1.14
CA ASP A 190 25.96 5.18 -0.75
C ASP A 190 25.42 4.35 -1.93
N ARG A 191 26.00 3.15 -2.15
CA ARG A 191 25.54 2.19 -3.20
C ARG A 191 24.04 1.84 -3.06
N ASN A 192 23.47 2.00 -1.90
CA ASN A 192 22.04 1.75 -1.65
C ASN A 192 21.12 2.81 -2.27
N VAL A 193 21.58 4.03 -2.47
CA VAL A 193 20.82 5.13 -3.07
C VAL A 193 20.41 4.79 -4.50
N SER A 194 21.29 4.19 -5.29
CA SER A 194 21.01 3.87 -6.68
C SER A 194 19.86 2.86 -6.86
N LYS A 195 19.62 2.00 -5.87
CA LYS A 195 18.51 1.03 -5.87
C LYS A 195 17.19 1.65 -5.41
N ALA A 196 17.26 2.68 -4.59
CA ALA A 196 16.11 3.33 -3.97
C ALA A 196 15.67 4.64 -4.67
N VAL A 197 16.31 5.05 -5.75
CA VAL A 197 16.06 6.32 -6.45
C VAL A 197 14.56 6.56 -6.70
N GLY A 198 13.85 5.59 -7.25
CA GLY A 198 12.42 5.73 -7.52
C GLY A 198 11.59 5.98 -6.28
N LEU A 199 11.90 5.29 -5.18
CA LEU A 199 11.21 5.47 -3.89
C LEU A 199 11.52 6.84 -3.29
N ILE A 200 12.78 7.28 -3.37
CA ILE A 200 13.21 8.61 -2.89
C ILE A 200 12.50 9.69 -3.68
N CYS A 201 12.52 9.64 -5.03
CA CYS A 201 11.83 10.61 -5.89
C CYS A 201 10.33 10.68 -5.57
N THR A 202 9.67 9.53 -5.41
CA THR A 202 8.24 9.48 -5.08
C THR A 202 7.95 10.10 -3.71
N ASN A 203 8.76 9.80 -2.70
CA ASN A 203 8.58 10.35 -1.35
C ASN A 203 8.81 11.86 -1.34
N LEU A 204 9.91 12.34 -1.93
CA LEU A 204 10.20 13.76 -2.03
C LEU A 204 9.13 14.50 -2.85
N GLY A 205 8.66 13.91 -3.96
CA GLY A 205 7.58 14.46 -4.77
C GLY A 205 6.28 14.62 -3.98
N LYS A 206 5.89 13.61 -3.20
CA LYS A 206 4.72 13.68 -2.31
C LYS A 206 4.87 14.80 -1.28
N LYS A 207 6.02 14.90 -0.60
CA LYS A 207 6.29 15.96 0.38
C LYS A 207 6.27 17.35 -0.26
N ALA A 208 7.02 17.53 -1.35
CA ALA A 208 7.09 18.80 -2.07
C ALA A 208 5.74 19.25 -2.60
N SER A 209 4.86 18.30 -2.99
CA SER A 209 3.51 18.63 -3.45
C SER A 209 2.58 19.15 -2.36
N LEU A 210 2.87 18.88 -1.09
CA LEU A 210 2.13 19.42 0.05
C LEU A 210 2.71 20.76 0.48
N SER A 211 3.98 20.76 0.85
CA SER A 211 4.75 21.95 1.22
C SER A 211 6.25 21.65 1.15
N LEU A 212 7.04 22.61 0.66
CA LEU A 212 8.51 22.50 0.66
C LEU A 212 9.10 22.46 2.07
N LYS A 213 8.41 22.98 3.08
CA LYS A 213 8.84 22.84 4.49
C LYS A 213 8.94 21.39 4.98
N LEU A 214 8.22 20.46 4.35
CA LEU A 214 8.37 19.03 4.64
C LEU A 214 9.67 18.43 4.10
N ILE A 215 10.36 19.19 3.23
CA ILE A 215 11.68 18.82 2.70
C ILE A 215 12.78 19.47 3.55
N ASP A 216 12.69 20.78 3.74
CA ASP A 216 13.62 21.58 4.54
C ASP A 216 12.83 22.66 5.30
N PRO A 217 12.87 22.68 6.64
CA PRO A 217 12.19 23.68 7.47
C PRO A 217 12.58 25.14 7.16
N ASN A 218 13.73 25.37 6.51
CA ASN A 218 14.18 26.69 6.12
C ASN A 218 13.45 27.29 4.90
N TYR A 219 12.69 26.48 4.16
CA TYR A 219 11.82 27.03 3.12
C TYR A 219 10.76 27.96 3.74
N PRO A 220 10.50 29.11 3.12
CA PRO A 220 9.44 30.00 3.59
C PRO A 220 8.06 29.35 3.46
N ASP A 221 7.14 29.74 4.32
CA ASP A 221 5.74 29.42 4.14
C ASP A 221 5.20 30.06 2.87
N HIS A 222 4.45 29.30 2.10
CA HIS A 222 3.84 29.79 0.89
C HIS A 222 2.30 29.73 1.00
N PRO A 223 1.58 30.86 0.85
CA PRO A 223 0.13 30.89 1.07
C PRO A 223 -0.67 30.05 0.06
N LYS A 224 -0.05 29.68 -1.06
CA LYS A 224 -0.67 28.80 -2.08
C LYS A 224 -0.28 27.33 -1.96
N ASP A 225 0.41 26.91 -0.90
CA ASP A 225 0.66 25.48 -0.73
C ASP A 225 -0.62 24.73 -0.29
N LYS A 226 -0.62 23.41 -0.45
CA LYS A 226 -1.80 22.60 -0.15
C LYS A 226 -2.18 22.63 1.32
N ILE A 227 -1.21 22.78 2.21
CA ILE A 227 -1.44 22.80 3.66
C ILE A 227 -2.19 24.08 4.04
N HIS A 228 -1.75 25.26 3.56
CA HIS A 228 -2.42 26.53 3.82
C HIS A 228 -3.82 26.57 3.20
N THR A 229 -3.95 26.09 1.96
CA THR A 229 -5.25 26.03 1.31
C THR A 229 -6.21 25.12 2.07
N MET A 230 -5.75 23.94 2.50
CA MET A 230 -6.56 23.02 3.32
C MET A 230 -6.95 23.68 4.66
N ALA A 231 -6.00 24.33 5.34
CA ALA A 231 -6.27 24.99 6.62
C ALA A 231 -7.34 26.09 6.48
N SER A 232 -7.30 26.88 5.40
CA SER A 232 -8.32 27.88 5.10
C SER A 232 -9.70 27.24 4.92
N TYR A 233 -9.80 26.15 4.13
CA TYR A 233 -11.07 25.44 3.98
C TYR A 233 -11.58 24.85 5.29
N VAL A 234 -10.71 24.27 6.10
CA VAL A 234 -11.08 23.73 7.43
C VAL A 234 -11.62 24.84 8.31
N LEU A 235 -10.99 26.01 8.33
CA LEU A 235 -11.45 27.17 9.09
C LEU A 235 -12.82 27.67 8.59
N ASP A 236 -12.98 27.83 7.28
CA ASP A 236 -14.24 28.29 6.68
C ASP A 236 -15.40 27.33 7.02
N TYR A 237 -15.18 26.04 6.91
CA TYR A 237 -16.18 25.04 7.28
C TYR A 237 -16.45 25.01 8.79
N HIS A 238 -15.42 25.20 9.62
CA HIS A 238 -15.59 25.31 11.06
C HIS A 238 -16.50 26.47 11.41
N LEU A 239 -16.22 27.65 10.92
CA LEU A 239 -17.02 28.85 11.17
C LEU A 239 -18.46 28.70 10.63
N LYS A 240 -18.61 28.08 9.45
CA LYS A 240 -19.93 27.87 8.84
C LYS A 240 -20.84 26.96 9.63
N TYR A 241 -20.29 25.90 10.23
CA TYR A 241 -21.05 24.84 10.92
C TYR A 241 -20.83 24.81 12.44
N ASP A 242 -20.31 25.88 13.01
CA ASP A 242 -20.06 25.99 14.44
C ASP A 242 -21.36 25.87 15.27
N ALA A 243 -22.43 26.55 14.82
CA ALA A 243 -23.74 26.47 15.46
C ALA A 243 -24.32 25.06 15.49
N ASP A 244 -24.04 24.26 14.45
CA ASP A 244 -24.49 22.88 14.32
C ASP A 244 -23.55 21.88 14.99
N ARG A 245 -22.44 22.35 15.61
CA ARG A 245 -21.36 21.52 16.16
C ARG A 245 -20.83 20.50 15.15
N GLY A 246 -20.68 20.93 13.90
CA GLY A 246 -20.20 20.10 12.80
C GLY A 246 -18.78 19.57 13.05
N THR A 247 -18.56 18.29 12.80
CA THR A 247 -17.24 17.66 12.92
C THR A 247 -16.56 17.56 11.58
N GLN A 248 -15.23 17.67 11.57
CA GLN A 248 -14.39 17.55 10.40
C GLN A 248 -13.35 16.44 10.60
N LEU A 249 -13.11 15.65 9.57
CA LEU A 249 -12.06 14.64 9.56
C LEU A 249 -11.03 15.01 8.49
N ILE A 250 -9.77 15.09 8.90
CA ILE A 250 -8.65 15.43 8.01
C ILE A 250 -7.78 14.18 7.89
N PHE A 251 -7.59 13.70 6.67
CA PHE A 251 -6.71 12.57 6.36
C PHE A 251 -5.46 13.10 5.65
N CYS A 252 -4.30 12.86 6.25
CA CYS A 252 -3.00 13.27 5.70
C CYS A 252 -1.95 12.20 5.97
N ASP A 253 -1.36 11.65 4.89
CA ASP A 253 -0.35 10.58 4.98
C ASP A 253 1.08 11.11 5.16
N GLN A 254 1.27 12.43 5.09
CA GLN A 254 2.60 13.05 5.14
C GLN A 254 2.65 14.15 6.19
N GLY A 255 3.83 14.37 6.77
CA GLY A 255 4.04 15.45 7.74
C GLY A 255 3.42 15.18 9.11
N VAL A 256 3.02 13.95 9.40
CA VAL A 256 2.60 13.56 10.75
C VAL A 256 3.83 13.60 11.67
N PRO A 257 3.75 14.27 12.85
CA PRO A 257 4.85 14.26 13.79
C PRO A 257 5.20 12.81 14.15
N GLY A 258 6.39 12.38 13.79
CA GLY A 258 6.92 11.10 14.26
C GLY A 258 7.21 11.18 15.75
N SER A 259 7.11 10.04 16.46
CA SER A 259 7.73 9.94 17.78
C SER A 259 9.21 10.31 17.60
N ALA A 260 9.63 11.38 18.24
CA ALA A 260 11.06 11.70 18.34
C ALA A 260 11.75 10.50 19.01
N ASN A 261 12.54 9.75 18.22
CA ASN A 261 13.54 8.84 18.76
C ASN A 261 14.83 9.61 18.93
#